data_c703e4552e7b1da4dae2922dbfce5cf6
#
_entry.id   c703e4552e7b1da4dae2922dbfce5cf6
#
_cell.length_a   1.000
_cell.length_b   1.000
_cell.length_c   1.000
_cell.angle_alpha   90.00
_cell.angle_beta   90.00
_cell.angle_gamma   90.00
#
_symmetry.space_group_name_H-M   'P 1'
#
loop_
_entity.id
_entity.type
_entity.pdbx_description
1 polymer ?
#
loop_
_entity_poly.entity_id
_entity_poly.type
_entity_poly.pdbx_seq_one_letter_code
_entity_poly.pdbx_strand_id
1 'polypeptide(L)'
;DFPSLCDLSVEALDGPGDTPEVLAARRLFRDYGLDRPAGTFVFNLGAALAVEKLCGAGIPAIFISEHSCEAVVPPELRSFIAMNTPGFPERIRLKGHDEYTIKFSHLERIAEEMGYDCSRGPYADFLRILWTEEVRFIFTSRSARDEHEAIRQFVEDLYRYEYLILLKKTEFRSLSEFR
;
A
#
# COMPACT_ATOMS: atom_id res chain seq x y z
N ASP A 1 23.13 9.74 -14.29
CA ASP A 1 21.92 8.97 -14.65
C ASP A 1 21.81 7.80 -13.68
N PHE A 2 20.95 7.92 -12.68
CA PHE A 2 20.53 6.75 -11.92
C PHE A 2 19.66 5.90 -12.85
N PRO A 3 19.94 4.61 -13.03
CA PRO A 3 19.02 3.74 -13.75
C PRO A 3 17.65 3.83 -13.07
N SER A 4 16.60 3.96 -13.87
CA SER A 4 15.24 3.88 -13.37
C SER A 4 15.10 2.59 -12.54
N LEU A 5 14.83 2.70 -11.24
CA LEU A 5 14.64 1.54 -10.37
C LEU A 5 13.38 0.74 -10.72
N CYS A 6 12.60 1.23 -11.68
CA CYS A 6 11.38 0.61 -12.16
C CYS A 6 11.46 0.44 -13.67
N ASP A 7 11.95 -0.70 -14.12
CA ASP A 7 11.74 -1.13 -15.50
C ASP A 7 10.28 -1.55 -15.65
N LEU A 8 9.50 -0.72 -16.36
CA LEU A 8 8.13 -1.04 -16.71
C LEU A 8 8.12 -1.81 -18.01
N SER A 9 7.77 -3.08 -17.97
CA SER A 9 7.43 -3.85 -19.16
C SER A 9 5.91 -3.98 -19.30
N VAL A 10 5.42 -3.93 -20.55
CA VAL A 10 4.01 -4.19 -20.84
C VAL A 10 3.91 -5.60 -21.39
N GLU A 11 3.29 -6.48 -20.62
CA GLU A 11 3.17 -7.89 -20.90
C GLU A 11 1.71 -8.32 -20.95
N ALA A 12 1.38 -9.27 -21.83
CA ALA A 12 0.03 -9.83 -21.89
C ALA A 12 -0.16 -10.87 -20.78
N LEU A 13 -0.93 -10.53 -19.75
CA LEU A 13 -1.18 -11.45 -18.64
C LEU A 13 -1.92 -12.73 -19.08
N ASP A 14 -2.81 -12.65 -20.08
CA ASP A 14 -3.59 -13.79 -20.61
C ASP A 14 -3.07 -14.29 -21.97
N GLY A 15 -1.94 -13.76 -22.45
CA GLY A 15 -1.34 -14.09 -23.74
C GLY A 15 -0.34 -15.25 -23.68
N PRO A 16 0.27 -15.61 -24.80
CA PRO A 16 1.27 -16.66 -24.87
C PRO A 16 2.65 -16.26 -24.30
N GLY A 17 2.77 -15.05 -23.74
CA GLY A 17 4.02 -14.59 -23.12
C GLY A 17 4.36 -15.40 -21.88
N ASP A 18 5.56 -15.97 -21.84
CA ASP A 18 6.03 -16.85 -20.76
C ASP A 18 7.30 -16.30 -20.12
N THR A 19 7.39 -14.97 -19.94
CA THR A 19 8.47 -14.41 -19.13
C THR A 19 8.29 -14.83 -17.66
N PRO A 20 9.39 -14.96 -16.88
CA PRO A 20 9.30 -15.31 -15.46
C PRO A 20 8.36 -14.40 -14.67
N GLU A 21 8.34 -13.10 -15.01
CA GLU A 21 7.50 -12.09 -14.39
C GLU A 21 6.01 -12.33 -14.67
N VAL A 22 5.65 -12.63 -15.92
CA VAL A 22 4.27 -12.96 -16.33
C VAL A 22 3.81 -14.23 -15.65
N LEU A 23 4.63 -15.27 -15.63
CA LEU A 23 4.31 -16.53 -14.96
C LEU A 23 4.11 -16.33 -13.45
N ALA A 24 4.97 -15.53 -12.80
CA ALA A 24 4.84 -15.20 -11.39
C ALA A 24 3.56 -14.40 -11.11
N ALA A 25 3.27 -13.39 -11.94
CA ALA A 25 2.04 -12.61 -11.80
C ALA A 25 0.79 -13.48 -11.97
N ARG A 26 0.70 -14.30 -13.03
CA ARG A 26 -0.41 -15.26 -13.26
C ARG A 26 -0.62 -16.17 -12.06
N ARG A 27 0.47 -16.71 -11.52
CA ARG A 27 0.44 -17.55 -10.32
C ARG A 27 -0.16 -16.80 -9.13
N LEU A 28 0.33 -15.60 -8.82
CA LEU A 28 -0.16 -14.79 -7.70
C LEU A 28 -1.66 -14.46 -7.85
N PHE A 29 -2.10 -14.04 -9.05
CA PHE A 29 -3.52 -13.76 -9.30
C PHE A 29 -4.39 -15.00 -9.09
N ARG A 30 -3.95 -16.17 -9.53
CA ARG A 30 -4.68 -17.42 -9.38
C ARG A 30 -4.66 -17.92 -7.95
N ASP A 31 -3.49 -18.02 -7.33
CA ASP A 31 -3.29 -18.70 -6.05
C ASP A 31 -3.89 -17.91 -4.87
N TYR A 32 -3.89 -16.59 -4.99
CA TYR A 32 -4.45 -15.69 -3.96
C TYR A 32 -5.78 -15.04 -4.34
N GLY A 33 -6.29 -15.30 -5.54
CA GLY A 33 -7.56 -14.72 -5.99
C GLY A 33 -7.54 -13.19 -6.03
N LEU A 34 -6.41 -12.60 -6.47
CA LEU A 34 -6.27 -11.15 -6.52
C LEU A 34 -7.20 -10.56 -7.57
N ASP A 35 -7.81 -9.41 -7.26
CA ASP A 35 -8.64 -8.67 -8.20
C ASP A 35 -7.80 -8.00 -9.29
N ARG A 36 -8.35 -7.92 -10.48
CA ARG A 36 -7.71 -7.23 -11.61
C ARG A 36 -8.74 -6.43 -12.41
N PRO A 37 -8.39 -5.23 -12.89
CA PRO A 37 -9.26 -4.49 -13.79
C PRO A 37 -9.24 -5.10 -15.19
N ALA A 38 -10.20 -4.72 -16.00
CA ALA A 38 -10.15 -4.98 -17.44
C ALA A 38 -9.12 -4.05 -18.12
N GLY A 39 -8.43 -4.56 -19.12
CA GLY A 39 -7.46 -3.79 -19.91
C GLY A 39 -6.06 -3.73 -19.29
N THR A 40 -5.32 -2.68 -19.62
CA THR A 40 -3.94 -2.50 -19.15
C THR A 40 -3.91 -1.88 -17.76
N PHE A 41 -3.12 -2.47 -16.87
CA PHE A 41 -2.94 -1.98 -15.50
C PHE A 41 -1.51 -2.22 -15.00
N VAL A 42 -1.14 -1.53 -13.94
CA VAL A 42 0.13 -1.75 -13.25
C VAL A 42 -0.09 -2.76 -12.13
N PHE A 43 0.84 -3.70 -11.98
CA PHE A 43 0.86 -4.67 -10.90
C PHE A 43 2.17 -4.57 -10.11
N ASN A 44 2.08 -4.45 -8.80
CA ASN A 44 3.25 -4.37 -7.90
C ASN A 44 3.86 -5.76 -7.67
N LEU A 45 4.34 -6.42 -8.74
CA LEU A 45 4.86 -7.79 -8.68
C LEU A 45 5.95 -7.95 -7.61
N GLY A 46 6.91 -7.02 -7.57
CA GLY A 46 8.01 -7.06 -6.61
C GLY A 46 7.54 -7.01 -5.16
N ALA A 47 6.58 -6.13 -4.84
CA ALA A 47 6.01 -6.02 -3.51
C ALA A 47 5.22 -7.29 -3.12
N ALA A 48 4.42 -7.83 -4.03
CA ALA A 48 3.68 -9.07 -3.83
C ALA A 48 4.60 -10.27 -3.54
N LEU A 49 5.64 -10.44 -4.35
CA LEU A 49 6.65 -11.49 -4.14
C LEU A 49 7.44 -11.30 -2.83
N ALA A 50 7.73 -10.07 -2.46
CA ALA A 50 8.42 -9.77 -1.20
C ALA A 50 7.56 -10.18 0.02
N VAL A 51 6.28 -9.82 0.03
CA VAL A 51 5.34 -10.23 1.09
C VAL A 51 5.21 -11.74 1.14
N GLU A 52 4.99 -12.41 0.00
CA GLU A 52 4.92 -13.87 -0.06
C GLU A 52 6.19 -14.52 0.52
N LYS A 53 7.36 -14.02 0.15
CA LYS A 53 8.65 -14.54 0.63
C LYS A 53 8.82 -14.35 2.13
N LEU A 54 8.50 -13.15 2.66
CA LEU A 54 8.63 -12.84 4.08
C LEU A 54 7.66 -13.68 4.92
N CYS A 55 6.41 -13.81 4.49
CA CYS A 55 5.42 -14.66 5.13
C CYS A 55 5.83 -16.14 5.06
N GLY A 56 6.31 -16.60 3.90
CA GLY A 56 6.82 -17.97 3.73
C GLY A 56 8.04 -18.30 4.61
N ALA A 57 8.88 -17.30 4.87
CA ALA A 57 9.98 -17.42 5.82
C ALA A 57 9.53 -17.45 7.29
N GLY A 58 8.24 -17.21 7.56
CA GLY A 58 7.66 -17.26 8.89
C GLY A 58 8.04 -16.10 9.78
N ILE A 59 8.35 -14.93 9.21
CA ILE A 59 8.66 -13.71 9.97
C ILE A 59 7.48 -13.38 10.89
N PRO A 60 7.68 -13.25 12.21
CA PRO A 60 6.57 -13.15 13.15
C PRO A 60 5.77 -11.84 13.03
N ALA A 61 6.41 -10.74 12.63
CA ALA A 61 5.78 -9.44 12.44
C ALA A 61 6.45 -8.70 11.28
N ILE A 62 5.64 -8.16 10.37
CA ILE A 62 6.11 -7.41 9.20
C ILE A 62 5.35 -6.07 9.20
N PHE A 63 6.08 -4.97 9.00
CA PHE A 63 5.52 -3.65 8.82
C PHE A 63 5.87 -3.14 7.43
N ILE A 64 4.86 -2.65 6.72
CA ILE A 64 4.99 -2.08 5.37
C ILE A 64 4.31 -0.71 5.38
N SER A 65 4.94 0.28 4.80
CA SER A 65 4.32 1.59 4.59
C SER A 65 4.81 2.19 3.28
N GLU A 66 3.89 2.69 2.48
CA GLU A 66 4.18 3.27 1.17
C GLU A 66 2.98 4.09 0.66
N HIS A 67 3.16 4.87 -0.42
CA HIS A 67 2.08 5.53 -1.12
C HIS A 67 1.05 4.50 -1.63
N SER A 68 -0.21 4.72 -1.34
CA SER A 68 -1.29 3.80 -1.70
C SER A 68 -2.16 4.32 -2.84
N CYS A 69 -2.56 3.42 -3.73
CA CYS A 69 -3.61 3.69 -4.71
C CYS A 69 -5.03 3.50 -4.14
N GLU A 70 -5.15 3.09 -2.89
CA GLU A 70 -6.41 2.77 -2.20
C GLU A 70 -6.61 3.61 -0.94
N ALA A 71 -5.68 4.52 -0.62
CA ALA A 71 -5.74 5.32 0.60
C ALA A 71 -7.08 6.05 0.75
N VAL A 72 -7.61 6.07 1.97
CA VAL A 72 -8.92 6.65 2.25
C VAL A 72 -8.76 7.84 3.17
N VAL A 73 -9.30 9.00 2.74
CA VAL A 73 -9.44 10.17 3.60
C VAL A 73 -10.76 10.08 4.36
N PRO A 74 -10.76 10.23 5.69
CA PRO A 74 -11.97 10.31 6.49
C PRO A 74 -12.93 11.38 5.95
N PRO A 75 -14.25 11.13 5.95
CA PRO A 75 -15.23 12.04 5.37
C PRO A 75 -15.12 13.49 5.85
N GLU A 76 -14.81 13.68 7.14
CA GLU A 76 -14.63 14.99 7.77
C GLU A 76 -13.44 15.78 7.27
N LEU A 77 -12.47 15.10 6.67
CA LEU A 77 -11.24 15.71 6.17
C LEU A 77 -11.23 15.91 4.64
N ARG A 78 -12.21 15.35 3.92
CA ARG A 78 -12.29 15.42 2.45
C ARG A 78 -12.41 16.84 1.90
N SER A 79 -12.90 17.79 2.69
CA SER A 79 -12.94 19.20 2.30
C SER A 79 -11.56 19.88 2.33
N PHE A 80 -10.60 19.27 3.01
CA PHE A 80 -9.25 19.81 3.22
C PHE A 80 -8.20 19.04 2.43
N ILE A 81 -8.38 17.73 2.29
CA ILE A 81 -7.43 16.82 1.64
C ILE A 81 -8.07 16.29 0.37
N ALA A 82 -7.59 16.79 -0.77
CA ALA A 82 -7.99 16.28 -2.07
C ALA A 82 -7.07 15.12 -2.47
N MET A 83 -7.64 13.93 -2.60
CA MET A 83 -6.91 12.76 -3.09
C MET A 83 -7.63 12.11 -4.25
N ASN A 84 -6.85 11.65 -5.21
CA ASN A 84 -7.30 10.72 -6.22
C ASN A 84 -6.83 9.32 -5.82
N THR A 85 -7.77 8.40 -5.69
CA THR A 85 -7.48 6.99 -5.36
C THR A 85 -8.00 6.11 -6.48
N PRO A 86 -7.19 5.83 -7.52
CA PRO A 86 -7.63 5.10 -8.70
C PRO A 86 -7.99 3.63 -8.41
N GLY A 87 -7.61 3.10 -7.24
CA GLY A 87 -7.84 1.72 -6.85
C GLY A 87 -6.86 0.71 -7.47
N PHE A 88 -5.99 1.18 -8.37
CA PHE A 88 -4.90 0.39 -8.96
C PHE A 88 -3.63 1.23 -9.03
N PRO A 89 -2.45 0.59 -8.98
CA PRO A 89 -1.18 1.29 -8.97
C PRO A 89 -1.03 2.25 -10.15
N GLU A 90 -0.57 3.45 -9.86
CA GLU A 90 -0.24 4.46 -10.86
C GLU A 90 1.14 5.05 -10.57
N ARG A 91 1.72 5.66 -11.62
CA ARG A 91 3.00 6.36 -11.50
C ARG A 91 2.80 7.71 -10.84
N ILE A 92 3.56 7.97 -9.79
CA ILE A 92 3.67 9.27 -9.15
C ILE A 92 5.00 9.90 -9.55
N ARG A 93 4.94 11.13 -10.06
CA ARG A 93 6.15 11.89 -10.34
C ARG A 93 6.51 12.76 -9.13
N LEU A 94 7.59 12.42 -8.46
CA LEU A 94 8.16 13.20 -7.38
C LEU A 94 9.33 14.06 -7.90
N LYS A 95 9.75 15.02 -7.07
CA LYS A 95 10.89 15.87 -7.41
C LYS A 95 12.19 15.05 -7.36
N GLY A 96 12.65 14.62 -8.54
CA GLY A 96 13.92 13.90 -8.71
C GLY A 96 13.80 12.41 -9.00
N HIS A 97 12.62 11.79 -8.82
CA HIS A 97 12.38 10.39 -9.18
C HIS A 97 10.89 10.12 -9.41
N ASP A 98 10.60 8.96 -9.99
CA ASP A 98 9.24 8.47 -10.15
C ASP A 98 9.04 7.27 -9.22
N GLU A 99 7.84 7.17 -8.67
CA GLU A 99 7.39 6.06 -7.83
C GLU A 99 6.12 5.44 -8.40
N TYR A 100 5.76 4.26 -7.94
CA TYR A 100 4.48 3.64 -8.21
C TYR A 100 3.75 3.39 -6.90
N THR A 101 2.49 3.83 -6.84
CA THR A 101 1.63 3.53 -5.70
C THR A 101 1.44 2.03 -5.51
N ILE A 102 1.20 1.61 -4.29
CA ILE A 102 1.01 0.21 -3.92
C ILE A 102 -0.48 -0.10 -3.74
N LYS A 103 -0.90 -1.24 -4.25
CA LYS A 103 -2.21 -1.82 -3.97
C LYS A 103 -2.11 -2.71 -2.71
N PHE A 104 -2.38 -2.11 -1.57
CA PHE A 104 -2.25 -2.77 -0.27
C PHE A 104 -3.21 -3.94 -0.08
N SER A 105 -4.40 -3.89 -0.69
CA SER A 105 -5.36 -5.01 -0.65
C SER A 105 -4.80 -6.30 -1.25
N HIS A 106 -3.91 -6.21 -2.25
CA HIS A 106 -3.23 -7.38 -2.80
C HIS A 106 -2.22 -7.97 -1.80
N LEU A 107 -1.46 -7.12 -1.12
CA LEU A 107 -0.47 -7.55 -0.12
C LEU A 107 -1.16 -8.16 1.10
N GLU A 108 -2.24 -7.54 1.57
CA GLU A 108 -3.11 -8.04 2.64
C GLU A 108 -3.65 -9.42 2.29
N ARG A 109 -4.24 -9.58 1.11
CA ARG A 109 -4.80 -10.85 0.66
C ARG A 109 -3.77 -11.98 0.61
N ILE A 110 -2.56 -11.71 0.11
CA ILE A 110 -1.46 -12.68 0.11
C ILE A 110 -1.11 -13.10 1.54
N ALA A 111 -0.97 -12.13 2.45
CA ALA A 111 -0.59 -12.40 3.83
C ALA A 111 -1.67 -13.20 4.59
N GLU A 112 -2.96 -12.87 4.39
CA GLU A 112 -4.08 -13.59 4.98
C GLU A 112 -4.11 -15.06 4.57
N GLU A 113 -3.93 -15.35 3.28
CA GLU A 113 -3.88 -16.73 2.75
C GLU A 113 -2.64 -17.49 3.27
N MET A 114 -1.59 -16.77 3.63
CA MET A 114 -0.39 -17.34 4.25
C MET A 114 -0.46 -17.44 5.79
N GLY A 115 -1.63 -17.17 6.39
CA GLY A 115 -1.86 -17.36 7.81
C GLY A 115 -1.42 -16.20 8.69
N TYR A 116 -1.50 -14.97 8.18
CA TYR A 116 -1.24 -13.76 8.96
C TYR A 116 -2.54 -13.03 9.28
N ASP A 117 -2.57 -12.41 10.45
CA ASP A 117 -3.56 -11.38 10.78
C ASP A 117 -3.06 -10.04 10.25
N CYS A 118 -3.93 -9.32 9.59
CA CYS A 118 -3.60 -8.07 8.91
C CYS A 118 -4.29 -6.88 9.59
N SER A 119 -3.58 -5.76 9.69
CA SER A 119 -4.13 -4.47 10.11
C SER A 119 -3.62 -3.40 9.16
N ARG A 120 -4.53 -2.66 8.53
CA ARG A 120 -4.23 -1.67 7.50
C ARG A 120 -4.99 -0.37 7.72
N GLY A 121 -4.40 0.74 7.32
CA GLY A 121 -5.06 2.05 7.35
C GLY A 121 -4.15 3.18 6.89
N PRO A 122 -4.65 4.41 6.86
CA PRO A 122 -3.84 5.59 6.60
C PRO A 122 -2.67 5.70 7.58
N TYR A 123 -1.51 6.11 7.10
CA TYR A 123 -0.34 6.26 7.98
C TYR A 123 -0.55 7.33 9.06
N ALA A 124 -1.41 8.31 8.80
CA ALA A 124 -1.86 9.29 9.77
C ALA A 124 -2.49 8.65 11.02
N ASP A 125 -3.26 7.56 10.85
CA ASP A 125 -3.90 6.83 11.96
C ASP A 125 -2.86 6.05 12.77
N PHE A 126 -1.87 5.46 12.10
CA PHE A 126 -0.74 4.81 12.77
C PHE A 126 0.04 5.78 13.66
N LEU A 127 0.29 6.99 13.18
CA LEU A 127 0.96 8.04 13.95
C LEU A 127 0.04 8.73 14.97
N ARG A 128 -1.25 8.42 14.97
CA ARG A 128 -2.26 9.05 15.85
C ARG A 128 -2.26 10.56 15.75
N ILE A 129 -2.30 11.11 14.54
CA ILE A 129 -2.28 12.55 14.32
C ILE A 129 -3.53 13.18 14.94
N LEU A 130 -3.31 14.16 15.80
CA LEU A 130 -4.38 14.92 16.42
C LEU A 130 -4.74 16.12 15.55
N TRP A 131 -6.00 16.20 15.14
CA TRP A 131 -6.56 17.36 14.47
C TRP A 131 -6.93 18.44 15.49
N THR A 132 -5.90 19.17 15.97
CA THR A 132 -6.07 20.32 16.84
C THR A 132 -6.71 21.50 16.09
N GLU A 133 -7.17 22.52 16.83
CA GLU A 133 -7.71 23.75 16.24
C GLU A 133 -6.65 24.47 15.37
N GLU A 134 -5.40 24.44 15.79
CA GLU A 134 -4.29 25.02 15.04
C GLU A 134 -4.08 24.32 13.70
N VAL A 135 -4.08 22.99 13.67
CA VAL A 135 -3.98 22.20 12.43
C VAL A 135 -5.16 22.49 11.52
N ARG A 136 -6.39 22.50 12.06
CA ARG A 136 -7.60 22.86 11.29
C ARG A 136 -7.50 24.27 10.72
N PHE A 137 -7.03 25.24 11.50
CA PHE A 137 -6.82 26.60 11.04
C PHE A 137 -5.82 26.66 9.87
N ILE A 138 -4.71 25.94 9.93
CA ILE A 138 -3.73 25.88 8.85
C ILE A 138 -4.35 25.37 7.54
N PHE A 139 -5.25 24.38 7.62
CA PHE A 139 -5.92 23.85 6.44
C PHE A 139 -7.02 24.78 5.90
N THR A 140 -7.71 25.50 6.78
CA THR A 140 -8.80 26.43 6.40
C THR A 140 -8.30 27.83 6.04
N SER A 141 -7.17 28.25 6.60
CA SER A 141 -6.56 29.54 6.27
C SER A 141 -5.97 29.51 4.86
N ARG A 142 -6.25 30.53 4.07
CA ARG A 142 -5.59 30.72 2.78
C ARG A 142 -4.20 31.34 2.94
N SER A 143 -3.55 31.13 4.07
CA SER A 143 -2.23 31.68 4.35
C SER A 143 -1.21 31.05 3.39
N ALA A 144 -0.48 31.88 2.69
CA ALA A 144 0.64 31.52 1.81
C ALA A 144 1.99 31.49 2.55
N ARG A 145 1.98 31.31 3.88
CA ARG A 145 3.23 31.14 4.63
C ARG A 145 3.82 29.78 4.31
N ASP A 146 5.11 29.74 3.99
CA ASP A 146 5.84 28.52 3.63
C ASP A 146 5.70 27.44 4.70
N GLU A 147 5.71 27.83 5.98
CA GLU A 147 5.51 26.91 7.12
C GLU A 147 4.14 26.23 7.09
N HIS A 148 3.07 26.97 6.78
CA HIS A 148 1.72 26.43 6.70
C HIS A 148 1.55 25.51 5.48
N GLU A 149 2.20 25.83 4.38
CA GLU A 149 2.20 24.98 3.19
C GLU A 149 2.94 23.67 3.46
N ALA A 150 4.09 23.73 4.11
CA ALA A 150 4.84 22.54 4.50
C ALA A 150 4.03 21.63 5.44
N ILE A 151 3.32 22.20 6.43
CA ILE A 151 2.47 21.43 7.33
C ILE A 151 1.29 20.78 6.56
N ARG A 152 0.64 21.54 5.67
CA ARG A 152 -0.44 20.98 4.83
C ARG A 152 0.07 19.81 4.01
N GLN A 153 1.16 19.99 3.28
CA GLN A 153 1.76 18.96 2.45
C GLN A 153 2.12 17.72 3.27
N PHE A 154 2.78 17.92 4.41
CA PHE A 154 3.15 16.81 5.30
C PHE A 154 1.94 16.00 5.77
N VAL A 155 0.88 16.67 6.23
CA VAL A 155 -0.34 15.99 6.69
C VAL A 155 -1.08 15.31 5.52
N GLU A 156 -1.15 15.94 4.35
CA GLU A 156 -1.72 15.32 3.15
C GLU A 156 -0.95 14.06 2.76
N ASP A 157 0.37 14.09 2.80
CA ASP A 157 1.20 12.93 2.48
C ASP A 157 0.96 11.79 3.46
N LEU A 158 0.78 12.06 4.75
CA LEU A 158 0.45 11.03 5.73
C LEU A 158 -0.89 10.31 5.47
N TYR A 159 -1.82 10.94 4.75
CA TYR A 159 -3.05 10.29 4.28
C TYR A 159 -2.90 9.60 2.92
N ARG A 160 -1.87 9.94 2.14
CA ARG A 160 -1.55 9.24 0.90
C ARG A 160 -0.78 7.94 1.14
N TYR A 161 -0.07 7.86 2.26
CA TYR A 161 0.56 6.64 2.72
C TYR A 161 -0.45 5.75 3.44
N GLU A 162 -0.39 4.47 3.19
CA GLU A 162 -0.98 3.45 4.04
C GLU A 162 0.10 2.70 4.81
N TYR A 163 -0.31 2.12 5.93
CA TYR A 163 0.47 1.10 6.62
C TYR A 163 -0.23 -0.25 6.52
N LEU A 164 0.55 -1.31 6.54
CA LEU A 164 0.09 -2.68 6.67
C LEU A 164 0.97 -3.39 7.71
N ILE A 165 0.34 -3.88 8.76
CA ILE A 165 0.96 -4.69 9.80
C ILE A 165 0.49 -6.12 9.59
N LEU A 166 1.44 -7.03 9.47
CA LEU A 166 1.21 -8.47 9.35
C LEU A 166 1.73 -9.15 10.59
N LEU A 167 0.88 -9.87 11.30
CA LEU A 167 1.24 -10.66 12.47
C LEU A 167 0.96 -12.12 12.19
N LYS A 168 2.00 -12.96 12.29
CA LYS A 168 1.84 -14.40 12.07
C LYS A 168 0.87 -14.98 13.08
N LYS A 169 -0.18 -15.67 12.59
CA LYS A 169 -1.10 -16.41 13.45
C LYS A 169 -0.32 -17.47 14.23
N THR A 170 -0.35 -17.38 15.54
CA THR A 170 0.16 -18.43 16.40
C THR A 170 -0.93 -19.50 16.48
N GLU A 171 -0.61 -20.72 16.06
CA GLU A 171 -1.44 -21.87 16.40
C GLU A 171 -1.42 -22.01 17.93
N PHE A 172 -2.47 -21.54 18.57
CA PHE A 172 -2.73 -21.95 19.95
C PHE A 172 -3.03 -23.45 19.91
N ARG A 173 -2.02 -24.29 20.09
CA ARG A 173 -2.26 -25.67 20.50
C ARG A 173 -3.07 -25.59 21.78
N SER A 174 -4.31 -26.05 21.70
CA SER A 174 -5.19 -26.07 22.87
C SER A 174 -4.47 -26.87 23.96
N LEU A 175 -4.38 -26.28 25.17
CA LEU A 175 -3.83 -26.94 26.35
C LEU A 175 -4.59 -28.24 26.77
N SER A 176 -5.54 -28.69 25.96
CA SER A 176 -6.29 -29.94 26.15
C SER A 176 -5.50 -31.20 25.82
N GLU A 177 -4.32 -31.11 25.18
CA GLU A 177 -3.48 -32.29 24.86
C GLU A 177 -2.49 -32.64 25.97
N PHE A 178 -2.50 -31.92 27.08
CA PHE A 178 -1.64 -32.19 28.24
C PHE A 178 -2.43 -32.63 29.49
N ARG A 179 -3.51 -33.40 29.30
CA ARG A 179 -4.18 -34.08 30.40
C ARG A 179 -4.13 -35.60 30.25
#